data_e01187aecb783dda69f0016dc9ace323
#
_entry.id   e01187aecb783dda69f0016dc9ace323
#
_cell.length_a   1.000
_cell.length_b   1.000
_cell.length_c   1.000
_cell.angle_alpha   90.00
_cell.angle_beta   90.00
_cell.angle_gamma   90.00
#
_symmetry.space_group_name_H-M   'P 1'
#
loop_
_entity.id
_entity.type
_entity.pdbx_description
1 polymer ?
#
loop_
_entity_poly.entity_id
_entity_poly.type
_entity_poly.pdbx_seq_one_letter_code
_entity_poly.pdbx_strand_id
1 'polypeptide(L)'
;MSFDKQAIETDHHRPRIKTGRPRSSMMLTVPGSTYRNCDGLSRRNFLQVGAPLLGLGLSNLLEHESVADDETRDRGKSLIVFWTHGGMSQQDTYDMKPDSPAEYRGPYRPIKTNVPGTIVGERFARQARVMDKIAQVRSVHHENGIHAPSAHWMQTGYFGPTLARIAAQHPSFGSVINKALGARSPHMPAYIAVPKAEAFGYQKSVYLGASFDPFEVGADPNSKNFKVPNLALPGGLELANVRKRRDLLTRFDSLRRDIDRTGVMDGLDAFKSKALEMVTGEEVRKAFEIDSEPDALRVRYGRHQYGQSALLARRLVEAGARVVTVNTGYWDHHNDVHPNLEQHLPPLDAAMATLLEDLDERGMLDNTLVYCAGEFGRTPLINGHAGRDHWSNCFTVMLAGGGIVGGRTVGASERHGGGVLERPSSPLDVLATIYNQMGIALGTHYEDASGRPVSIVGSGRPIHELT
;
A
#
# COMPACT_ATOMS: atom_id res chain seq x y z
N MET A 1 -35.88 49.91 -38.50
CA MET A 1 -35.27 51.01 -37.75
C MET A 1 -33.79 50.74 -37.68
N SER A 2 -33.08 51.62 -38.35
CA SER A 2 -31.66 51.74 -38.60
C SER A 2 -30.91 52.21 -37.34
N PHE A 3 -29.71 51.75 -37.07
CA PHE A 3 -28.61 52.47 -36.41
C PHE A 3 -27.44 51.47 -36.29
N ASP A 4 -26.31 51.72 -36.56
CA ASP A 4 -25.39 52.72 -37.14
C ASP A 4 -24.00 52.14 -36.85
N LYS A 5 -23.16 52.04 -37.83
CA LYS A 5 -21.78 51.52 -37.72
C LYS A 5 -20.88 52.72 -37.35
N GLN A 6 -20.14 52.61 -36.27
CA GLN A 6 -18.92 53.39 -36.07
C GLN A 6 -17.69 52.47 -35.99
N ALA A 7 -16.82 52.66 -36.95
CA ALA A 7 -15.50 52.11 -37.05
C ALA A 7 -14.56 52.86 -36.07
N ILE A 8 -13.77 52.15 -35.34
CA ILE A 8 -12.61 52.70 -34.62
C ILE A 8 -11.37 52.03 -35.19
N GLU A 9 -10.53 52.83 -35.81
CA GLU A 9 -9.15 52.50 -36.22
C GLU A 9 -8.33 52.12 -34.98
N THR A 10 -7.64 50.99 -35.05
CA THR A 10 -6.62 50.64 -34.07
C THR A 10 -5.24 50.68 -34.69
N ASP A 11 -4.45 51.60 -34.21
CA ASP A 11 -3.05 51.87 -34.50
C ASP A 11 -2.16 50.66 -34.08
N HIS A 12 -1.39 50.15 -35.04
CA HIS A 12 -0.45 49.04 -34.82
C HIS A 12 0.90 49.61 -34.33
N HIS A 13 1.08 49.64 -33.01
CA HIS A 13 2.41 49.78 -32.42
C HIS A 13 2.95 48.41 -31.93
N ARG A 14 3.88 47.82 -32.68
CA ARG A 14 4.68 46.67 -32.23
C ARG A 14 5.81 47.15 -31.30
N PRO A 15 5.95 46.64 -30.08
CA PRO A 15 7.14 46.89 -29.30
C PRO A 15 8.28 45.97 -29.75
N ARG A 16 9.44 46.56 -30.01
CA ARG A 16 10.72 45.89 -30.26
C ARG A 16 11.14 45.09 -29.04
N ILE A 17 11.39 43.80 -29.20
CA ILE A 17 12.01 42.94 -28.20
C ILE A 17 13.49 43.34 -28.08
N LYS A 18 13.87 43.92 -26.95
CA LYS A 18 15.26 44.11 -26.56
C LYS A 18 15.76 42.77 -25.99
N THR A 19 16.73 42.17 -26.63
CA THR A 19 17.51 41.04 -26.12
C THR A 19 18.22 41.47 -24.84
N GLY A 20 17.71 41.01 -23.70
CA GLY A 20 18.32 41.21 -22.40
C GLY A 20 19.55 40.29 -22.22
N ARG A 21 20.64 40.85 -21.74
CA ARG A 21 21.88 40.17 -21.35
C ARG A 21 21.57 39.09 -20.29
N PRO A 22 22.35 37.98 -20.22
CA PRO A 22 22.13 36.95 -19.18
C PRO A 22 22.31 37.55 -17.79
N ARG A 23 21.36 37.28 -16.89
CA ARG A 23 21.41 37.65 -15.49
C ARG A 23 22.59 36.91 -14.83
N SER A 24 23.55 37.67 -14.27
CA SER A 24 24.58 37.16 -13.40
C SER A 24 23.94 36.43 -12.21
N SER A 25 24.37 35.19 -11.96
CA SER A 25 24.00 34.40 -10.77
C SER A 25 24.39 35.21 -9.51
N MET A 26 23.41 35.52 -8.68
CA MET A 26 23.61 36.16 -7.40
C MET A 26 24.28 35.15 -6.45
N MET A 27 25.60 35.27 -6.24
CA MET A 27 26.34 34.45 -5.29
C MET A 27 26.05 34.96 -3.90
N LEU A 28 25.50 34.13 -3.03
CA LEU A 28 25.34 34.43 -1.60
C LEU A 28 26.73 34.43 -0.92
N THR A 29 27.22 35.57 -0.45
CA THR A 29 28.49 35.68 0.21
C THR A 29 28.29 35.72 1.73
N VAL A 30 28.71 34.66 2.45
CA VAL A 30 28.71 34.63 3.91
C VAL A 30 30.09 35.11 4.41
N PRO A 31 30.20 36.22 5.14
CA PRO A 31 31.47 36.70 5.68
C PRO A 31 31.92 35.82 6.85
N GLY A 32 33.10 35.21 6.77
CA GLY A 32 33.77 34.47 7.81
C GLY A 32 35.25 34.85 7.90
N SER A 33 35.89 34.66 9.07
CA SER A 33 37.28 34.97 9.32
C SER A 33 38.24 34.21 8.40
N THR A 34 39.26 34.89 7.88
CA THR A 34 40.29 34.34 6.99
C THR A 34 41.32 33.54 7.79
N TYR A 35 41.29 32.22 7.66
CA TYR A 35 42.38 31.33 8.10
C TYR A 35 43.16 30.86 6.85
N ARG A 36 44.51 30.95 6.87
CA ARG A 36 45.37 30.47 5.79
C ARG A 36 46.11 29.21 6.23
N ASN A 37 46.14 28.19 5.42
CA ASN A 37 46.99 27.01 5.61
C ASN A 37 48.42 27.30 5.14
N CYS A 38 49.38 26.45 5.54
CA CYS A 38 50.81 26.59 5.28
C CYS A 38 51.18 26.76 3.80
N ASP A 39 50.31 26.38 2.87
CA ASP A 39 50.47 26.46 1.41
C ASP A 39 49.88 27.73 0.78
N GLY A 40 49.45 28.70 1.61
CA GLY A 40 48.93 30.00 1.13
C GLY A 40 47.53 30.01 0.53
N LEU A 41 46.87 28.87 0.43
CA LEU A 41 45.51 28.74 -0.13
C LEU A 41 44.46 28.88 0.98
N SER A 42 43.50 29.80 0.80
CA SER A 42 42.37 29.90 1.71
C SER A 42 41.33 28.81 1.38
N ARG A 43 40.57 28.30 2.40
CA ARG A 43 39.46 27.37 2.20
C ARG A 43 38.44 27.85 1.13
N ARG A 44 38.32 29.18 0.98
CA ARG A 44 37.44 29.80 -0.01
C ARG A 44 37.98 29.60 -1.42
N ASN A 45 39.28 29.70 -1.65
CA ASN A 45 39.90 29.46 -2.95
C ASN A 45 39.88 27.98 -3.31
N PHE A 46 39.98 27.07 -2.34
CA PHE A 46 39.83 25.64 -2.56
C PHE A 46 38.39 25.27 -3.02
N LEU A 47 37.38 25.86 -2.37
CA LEU A 47 35.99 25.66 -2.77
C LEU A 47 35.64 26.32 -4.12
N GLN A 48 36.27 27.43 -4.46
CA GLN A 48 36.08 28.09 -5.76
C GLN A 48 36.80 27.40 -6.94
N VAL A 49 37.96 26.79 -6.68
CA VAL A 49 38.75 26.13 -7.70
C VAL A 49 38.36 24.65 -7.90
N GLY A 50 37.96 23.97 -6.81
CA GLY A 50 37.58 22.57 -6.88
C GLY A 50 36.16 22.32 -7.42
N ALA A 51 35.21 23.19 -7.09
CA ALA A 51 33.79 23.01 -7.48
C ALA A 51 33.52 23.13 -8.99
N PRO A 52 34.12 24.08 -9.74
CA PRO A 52 33.91 24.18 -11.17
C PRO A 52 34.62 23.08 -11.98
N LEU A 53 35.73 22.52 -11.48
CA LEU A 53 36.48 21.45 -12.18
C LEU A 53 35.84 20.08 -12.08
N LEU A 54 34.99 19.85 -11.05
CA LEU A 54 34.29 18.58 -10.82
C LEU A 54 32.81 18.63 -11.19
N GLY A 55 32.28 19.79 -11.63
CA GLY A 55 30.85 19.95 -11.93
C GLY A 55 29.91 19.78 -10.73
N LEU A 56 30.47 19.73 -9.50
CA LEU A 56 29.73 19.48 -8.26
C LEU A 56 29.50 20.80 -7.51
N GLY A 57 28.50 21.56 -7.92
CA GLY A 57 27.94 22.64 -7.11
C GLY A 57 27.03 22.07 -5.99
N LEU A 58 26.90 22.78 -4.88
CA LEU A 58 25.96 22.40 -3.81
C LEU A 58 24.51 22.27 -4.34
N SER A 59 24.16 23.06 -5.35
CA SER A 59 22.90 22.90 -6.10
C SER A 59 22.79 21.56 -6.81
N ASN A 60 23.88 21.08 -7.44
CA ASN A 60 23.89 19.77 -8.11
C ASN A 60 23.91 18.62 -7.09
N LEU A 61 24.50 18.82 -5.90
CA LEU A 61 24.44 17.84 -4.82
C LEU A 61 23.02 17.77 -4.22
N LEU A 62 22.35 18.89 -4.05
CA LEU A 62 20.96 18.94 -3.59
C LEU A 62 19.97 18.48 -4.69
N GLU A 63 20.26 18.75 -5.96
CA GLU A 63 19.53 18.17 -7.09
C GLU A 63 19.80 16.67 -7.20
N HIS A 64 21.02 16.18 -6.96
CA HIS A 64 21.32 14.74 -6.90
C HIS A 64 20.70 14.04 -5.69
N GLU A 65 20.58 14.69 -4.53
CA GLU A 65 19.81 14.15 -3.41
C GLU A 65 18.31 14.10 -3.74
N SER A 66 17.76 15.11 -4.44
CA SER A 66 16.36 15.08 -4.89
C SER A 66 16.11 14.12 -6.07
N VAL A 67 17.10 13.91 -6.95
CA VAL A 67 17.04 12.93 -8.05
C VAL A 67 17.34 11.51 -7.56
N ALA A 68 18.13 11.35 -6.48
CA ALA A 68 18.39 10.05 -5.88
C ALA A 68 17.14 9.43 -5.23
N ASP A 69 16.15 10.22 -4.86
CA ASP A 69 14.84 9.75 -4.38
C ASP A 69 13.89 9.32 -5.52
N ASP A 70 14.23 9.57 -6.78
CA ASP A 70 13.40 9.23 -7.95
C ASP A 70 13.78 7.87 -8.58
N GLU A 71 14.74 7.14 -8.03
CA GLU A 71 15.06 5.78 -8.44
C GLU A 71 14.47 4.75 -7.48
N THR A 72 13.79 3.75 -8.05
CA THR A 72 13.32 2.60 -7.26
C THR A 72 14.50 1.83 -6.69
N ARG A 73 14.55 1.74 -5.35
CA ARG A 73 15.59 1.00 -4.60
C ARG A 73 14.92 -0.03 -3.69
N ASP A 74 15.20 -1.30 -3.91
CA ASP A 74 14.71 -2.34 -3.01
C ASP A 74 15.31 -2.18 -1.61
N ARG A 75 14.47 -1.76 -0.66
CA ARG A 75 14.84 -1.62 0.76
C ARG A 75 14.72 -2.94 1.54
N GLY A 76 14.49 -4.07 0.88
CA GLY A 76 14.31 -5.35 1.53
C GLY A 76 12.99 -5.50 2.30
N LYS A 77 12.06 -4.56 2.16
CA LYS A 77 10.81 -4.54 2.92
C LYS A 77 9.73 -5.43 2.31
N SER A 78 8.81 -5.90 3.15
CA SER A 78 7.58 -6.56 2.77
C SER A 78 6.36 -5.79 3.26
N LEU A 79 5.18 -6.08 2.70
CA LEU A 79 3.91 -5.45 3.05
C LEU A 79 2.88 -6.52 3.43
N ILE A 80 2.26 -6.39 4.61
CA ILE A 80 1.08 -7.16 5.00
C ILE A 80 -0.12 -6.20 5.02
N VAL A 81 -1.19 -6.57 4.32
CA VAL A 81 -2.40 -5.76 4.21
C VAL A 81 -3.56 -6.48 4.89
N PHE A 82 -4.24 -5.82 5.82
CA PHE A 82 -5.57 -6.22 6.28
C PHE A 82 -6.60 -5.44 5.46
N TRP A 83 -7.27 -6.13 4.57
CA TRP A 83 -8.34 -5.53 3.79
C TRP A 83 -9.70 -5.78 4.44
N THR A 84 -10.30 -4.71 4.97
CA THR A 84 -11.64 -4.73 5.60
C THR A 84 -12.70 -4.49 4.54
N HIS A 85 -12.97 -5.55 3.77
CA HIS A 85 -13.87 -5.53 2.62
C HIS A 85 -15.29 -5.09 3.02
N GLY A 86 -15.77 -4.02 2.44
CA GLY A 86 -17.06 -3.42 2.81
C GLY A 86 -16.95 -2.15 3.66
N GLY A 87 -15.77 -1.85 4.20
CA GLY A 87 -15.53 -0.61 4.96
C GLY A 87 -15.87 -0.71 6.46
N MET A 88 -14.84 -0.65 7.28
CA MET A 88 -14.95 -0.69 8.74
C MET A 88 -15.42 0.67 9.29
N SER A 89 -16.31 0.66 10.29
CA SER A 89 -16.75 1.87 10.99
C SER A 89 -15.62 2.49 11.81
N GLN A 90 -15.18 3.69 11.41
CA GLN A 90 -14.16 4.45 12.13
C GLN A 90 -14.63 4.88 13.51
N GLN A 91 -15.93 5.20 13.67
CA GLN A 91 -16.48 5.69 14.94
C GLN A 91 -16.64 4.62 16.01
N ASP A 92 -16.79 3.37 15.60
CA ASP A 92 -16.88 2.24 16.52
C ASP A 92 -15.50 1.64 16.84
N THR A 93 -14.41 2.21 16.28
CA THR A 93 -13.05 1.66 16.35
C THR A 93 -12.00 2.69 16.75
N TYR A 94 -11.42 3.44 15.80
CA TYR A 94 -10.24 4.27 16.01
C TYR A 94 -10.52 5.77 16.16
N ASP A 95 -11.64 6.24 15.62
CA ASP A 95 -12.02 7.66 15.67
C ASP A 95 -13.33 7.88 16.46
N MET A 96 -13.34 7.37 17.68
CA MET A 96 -14.48 7.47 18.56
C MET A 96 -14.78 8.94 18.92
N LYS A 97 -16.06 9.25 19.02
CA LYS A 97 -16.56 10.56 19.37
C LYS A 97 -17.35 10.48 20.69
N PRO A 98 -16.69 10.28 21.86
CA PRO A 98 -17.36 9.99 23.12
C PRO A 98 -18.33 11.10 23.57
N ASP A 99 -18.06 12.35 23.20
CA ASP A 99 -18.88 13.50 23.53
C ASP A 99 -20.03 13.75 22.54
N SER A 100 -20.16 12.92 21.51
CA SER A 100 -21.27 12.99 20.56
C SER A 100 -22.53 12.37 21.13
N PRO A 101 -23.74 12.79 20.66
CA PRO A 101 -25.00 12.13 20.99
C PRO A 101 -24.96 10.61 20.71
N ALA A 102 -25.79 9.83 21.39
CA ALA A 102 -25.76 8.37 21.36
C ALA A 102 -25.97 7.80 19.96
N GLU A 103 -26.77 8.45 19.13
CA GLU A 103 -27.06 8.10 17.75
C GLU A 103 -25.83 8.24 16.81
N TYR A 104 -24.80 8.98 17.25
CA TYR A 104 -23.52 9.10 16.55
C TYR A 104 -22.47 8.15 17.14
N ARG A 105 -22.25 8.20 18.46
CA ARG A 105 -21.15 7.48 19.11
C ARG A 105 -21.37 5.97 19.26
N GLY A 106 -22.63 5.51 19.15
CA GLY A 106 -22.96 4.10 19.38
C GLY A 106 -22.77 3.66 20.85
N PRO A 107 -22.88 2.36 21.14
CA PRO A 107 -22.82 1.79 22.49
C PRO A 107 -21.40 1.53 22.99
N TYR A 108 -20.39 1.46 22.12
CA TYR A 108 -19.02 1.12 22.54
C TYR A 108 -18.37 2.21 23.36
N ARG A 109 -17.62 1.77 24.39
CA ARG A 109 -16.89 2.68 25.26
C ARG A 109 -15.48 2.92 24.75
N PRO A 110 -14.97 4.16 24.85
CA PRO A 110 -13.58 4.42 24.58
C PRO A 110 -12.70 3.85 25.69
N ILE A 111 -11.57 3.25 25.31
CA ILE A 111 -10.53 2.84 26.23
C ILE A 111 -9.24 3.59 25.92
N LYS A 112 -8.43 3.83 26.97
CA LYS A 112 -7.10 4.41 26.84
C LYS A 112 -6.15 3.40 26.21
N THR A 113 -5.21 3.90 25.42
CA THR A 113 -4.13 3.11 24.84
C THR A 113 -2.83 3.33 25.63
N ASN A 114 -1.76 2.62 25.25
CA ASN A 114 -0.41 2.88 25.77
C ASN A 114 0.20 4.19 25.23
N VAL A 115 -0.49 4.89 24.31
CA VAL A 115 -0.11 6.23 23.83
C VAL A 115 -0.98 7.27 24.53
N PRO A 116 -0.38 8.20 25.33
CA PRO A 116 -1.14 9.23 26.02
C PRO A 116 -2.01 10.07 25.08
N GLY A 117 -3.28 10.27 25.44
CA GLY A 117 -4.24 11.04 24.65
C GLY A 117 -4.91 10.28 23.51
N THR A 118 -4.44 9.08 23.18
CA THR A 118 -5.06 8.22 22.15
C THR A 118 -6.05 7.24 22.78
N ILE A 119 -7.25 7.20 22.22
CA ILE A 119 -8.32 6.27 22.62
C ILE A 119 -8.76 5.44 21.42
N VAL A 120 -9.26 4.23 21.70
CA VAL A 120 -9.87 3.33 20.72
C VAL A 120 -11.12 2.68 21.32
N GLY A 121 -11.93 2.00 20.52
CA GLY A 121 -13.07 1.24 21.00
C GLY A 121 -12.67 0.08 21.92
N GLU A 122 -13.49 -0.21 22.93
CA GLU A 122 -13.23 -1.25 23.94
C GLU A 122 -13.01 -2.66 23.33
N ARG A 123 -13.46 -2.90 22.10
CA ARG A 123 -13.25 -4.16 21.38
C ARG A 123 -11.82 -4.28 20.81
N PHE A 124 -11.02 -3.21 20.87
CA PHE A 124 -9.62 -3.19 20.48
C PHE A 124 -8.67 -3.15 21.67
N ALA A 125 -8.99 -3.96 22.71
CA ALA A 125 -8.22 -4.00 23.94
C ALA A 125 -6.77 -4.50 23.77
N ARG A 126 -6.48 -5.36 22.80
CA ARG A 126 -5.13 -5.83 22.50
C ARG A 126 -4.36 -4.77 21.69
N GLN A 127 -4.96 -4.20 20.66
CA GLN A 127 -4.35 -3.10 19.89
C GLN A 127 -4.08 -1.87 20.77
N ALA A 128 -4.94 -1.59 21.76
CA ALA A 128 -4.69 -0.53 22.72
C ALA A 128 -3.34 -0.66 23.46
N ARG A 129 -2.81 -1.85 23.62
CA ARG A 129 -1.51 -2.13 24.27
C ARG A 129 -0.30 -2.00 23.35
N VAL A 130 -0.53 -2.01 22.05
CA VAL A 130 0.51 -1.89 21.00
C VAL A 130 0.28 -0.66 20.12
N MET A 131 -0.47 0.32 20.59
CA MET A 131 -0.78 1.54 19.84
C MET A 131 0.47 2.38 19.56
N ASP A 132 1.49 2.27 20.38
CA ASP A 132 2.82 2.85 20.15
C ASP A 132 3.48 2.36 18.85
N LYS A 133 3.05 1.23 18.30
CA LYS A 133 3.52 0.67 17.01
C LYS A 133 2.60 1.04 15.84
N ILE A 134 1.43 1.60 16.10
CA ILE A 134 0.39 1.89 15.11
C ILE A 134 0.29 3.40 14.88
N ALA A 135 0.35 3.81 13.63
CA ALA A 135 -0.03 5.15 13.21
C ALA A 135 -1.44 5.14 12.61
N GLN A 136 -2.24 6.16 12.93
CA GLN A 136 -3.60 6.34 12.43
C GLN A 136 -3.66 7.56 11.52
N VAL A 137 -4.27 7.44 10.34
CA VAL A 137 -4.64 8.58 9.50
C VAL A 137 -6.16 8.69 9.55
N ARG A 138 -6.68 9.67 10.31
CA ARG A 138 -8.11 9.87 10.59
C ARG A 138 -8.82 10.78 9.61
N SER A 139 -8.12 11.22 8.59
CA SER A 139 -8.56 12.23 7.62
C SER A 139 -8.56 11.72 6.19
N VAL A 140 -8.55 10.42 5.99
CA VAL A 140 -8.66 9.86 4.64
C VAL A 140 -10.06 10.10 4.10
N HIS A 141 -10.15 10.59 2.89
CA HIS A 141 -11.41 10.90 2.25
C HIS A 141 -11.35 10.75 0.73
N HIS A 142 -12.49 10.50 0.13
CA HIS A 142 -12.72 10.59 -1.31
C HIS A 142 -14.22 10.84 -1.58
N GLU A 143 -14.58 11.09 -2.84
CA GLU A 143 -15.91 11.59 -3.20
C GLU A 143 -16.91 10.49 -3.62
N ASN A 144 -16.61 9.21 -3.37
CA ASN A 144 -17.47 8.12 -3.84
C ASN A 144 -17.93 7.18 -2.73
N GLY A 145 -19.26 7.02 -2.58
CA GLY A 145 -19.90 6.11 -1.64
C GLY A 145 -20.35 4.76 -2.22
N ILE A 146 -19.86 4.38 -3.41
CA ILE A 146 -20.19 3.09 -4.03
C ILE A 146 -18.98 2.16 -3.89
N HIS A 147 -19.18 0.92 -3.45
CA HIS A 147 -18.11 -0.03 -3.15
C HIS A 147 -17.09 -0.20 -4.28
N ALA A 148 -17.55 -0.58 -5.47
CA ALA A 148 -16.66 -0.94 -6.55
C ALA A 148 -15.72 0.20 -6.98
N PRO A 149 -16.19 1.44 -7.33
CA PRO A 149 -15.28 2.53 -7.67
C PRO A 149 -14.39 2.96 -6.49
N SER A 150 -14.88 2.91 -5.26
CA SER A 150 -14.10 3.26 -4.07
C SER A 150 -13.00 2.23 -3.80
N ALA A 151 -13.31 0.93 -3.92
CA ALA A 151 -12.33 -0.13 -3.80
C ALA A 151 -11.26 -0.04 -4.89
N HIS A 152 -11.67 0.27 -6.13
CA HIS A 152 -10.73 0.53 -7.21
C HIS A 152 -9.80 1.70 -6.85
N TRP A 153 -10.36 2.80 -6.35
CA TRP A 153 -9.57 3.97 -5.97
C TRP A 153 -8.54 3.68 -4.88
N MET A 154 -8.98 3.02 -3.79
CA MET A 154 -8.10 2.63 -2.69
C MET A 154 -7.04 1.59 -3.10
N GLN A 155 -7.34 0.74 -4.08
CA GLN A 155 -6.41 -0.28 -4.56
C GLN A 155 -5.41 0.24 -5.60
N THR A 156 -5.79 1.24 -6.40
CA THR A 156 -5.03 1.62 -7.60
C THR A 156 -4.56 3.08 -7.62
N GLY A 157 -5.14 3.95 -6.78
CA GLY A 157 -4.96 5.39 -6.84
C GLY A 157 -5.78 6.09 -7.94
N TYR A 158 -6.59 5.34 -8.69
CA TYR A 158 -7.41 5.87 -9.75
C TYR A 158 -8.89 5.68 -9.46
N PHE A 159 -9.68 6.70 -9.74
CA PHE A 159 -11.13 6.60 -9.65
C PHE A 159 -11.61 5.45 -10.54
N GLY A 160 -12.45 4.60 -9.99
CA GLY A 160 -12.89 3.39 -10.68
C GLY A 160 -14.11 3.61 -11.58
N PRO A 161 -14.50 2.56 -12.28
CA PRO A 161 -15.72 2.58 -13.08
C PRO A 161 -16.94 2.79 -12.18
N THR A 162 -17.86 3.64 -12.62
CA THR A 162 -19.05 4.03 -11.87
C THR A 162 -20.10 2.92 -11.75
N LEU A 163 -19.98 1.85 -12.53
CA LEU A 163 -20.90 0.71 -12.51
C LEU A 163 -20.26 -0.48 -11.79
N ALA A 164 -21.01 -1.12 -10.92
CA ALA A 164 -20.64 -2.41 -10.34
C ALA A 164 -20.39 -3.46 -11.45
N ARG A 165 -19.36 -4.30 -11.28
CA ARG A 165 -18.96 -5.40 -12.19
C ARG A 165 -18.16 -5.00 -13.44
N ILE A 166 -17.65 -3.80 -13.54
CA ILE A 166 -16.67 -3.49 -14.58
C ILE A 166 -15.30 -4.01 -14.12
N ALA A 167 -14.55 -4.61 -15.03
CA ALA A 167 -13.22 -5.10 -14.78
C ALA A 167 -12.29 -3.98 -14.29
N ALA A 168 -11.29 -4.32 -13.47
CA ALA A 168 -10.24 -3.40 -13.06
C ALA A 168 -9.61 -2.72 -14.29
N GLN A 169 -9.40 -1.39 -14.20
CA GLN A 169 -8.82 -0.59 -15.28
C GLN A 169 -7.35 -0.28 -15.03
N HIS A 170 -6.95 -0.23 -13.77
CA HIS A 170 -5.59 0.02 -13.33
C HIS A 170 -5.10 -1.08 -12.39
N PRO A 171 -3.79 -1.34 -12.36
CA PRO A 171 -3.22 -2.36 -11.47
C PRO A 171 -3.35 -1.94 -10.01
N SER A 172 -3.60 -2.92 -9.14
CA SER A 172 -3.55 -2.71 -7.69
C SER A 172 -2.13 -2.38 -7.22
N PHE A 173 -2.04 -1.67 -6.09
CA PHE A 173 -0.74 -1.36 -5.48
C PHE A 173 0.08 -2.63 -5.19
N GLY A 174 -0.56 -3.74 -4.80
CA GLY A 174 0.13 -5.02 -4.61
C GLY A 174 0.76 -5.55 -5.89
N SER A 175 0.07 -5.43 -7.02
CA SER A 175 0.60 -5.82 -8.35
C SER A 175 1.69 -4.86 -8.83
N VAL A 176 1.57 -3.57 -8.55
CA VAL A 176 2.63 -2.57 -8.82
C VAL A 176 3.89 -2.90 -8.03
N ILE A 177 3.77 -3.17 -6.72
CA ILE A 177 4.90 -3.56 -5.86
C ILE A 177 5.53 -4.87 -6.36
N ASN A 178 4.71 -5.86 -6.73
CA ASN A 178 5.19 -7.11 -7.33
C ASN A 178 6.00 -6.86 -8.62
N LYS A 179 5.50 -5.99 -9.51
CA LYS A 179 6.18 -5.63 -10.77
C LYS A 179 7.49 -4.90 -10.53
N ALA A 180 7.50 -3.95 -9.57
CA ALA A 180 8.64 -3.10 -9.31
C ALA A 180 9.78 -3.83 -8.57
N LEU A 181 9.45 -4.69 -7.59
CA LEU A 181 10.43 -5.26 -6.65
C LEU A 181 10.54 -6.79 -6.71
N GLY A 182 9.52 -7.48 -7.19
CA GLY A 182 9.47 -8.95 -7.16
C GLY A 182 9.43 -9.53 -5.75
N ALA A 183 9.62 -10.84 -5.63
CA ALA A 183 9.78 -11.53 -4.36
C ALA A 183 11.21 -11.36 -3.80
N ARG A 184 11.35 -11.46 -2.48
CA ARG A 184 12.65 -11.48 -1.80
C ARG A 184 13.35 -12.84 -1.89
N SER A 185 12.58 -13.90 -2.20
CA SER A 185 13.09 -15.25 -2.46
C SER A 185 12.66 -15.68 -3.86
N PRO A 186 13.54 -16.29 -4.67
CA PRO A 186 13.26 -16.61 -6.07
C PRO A 186 12.09 -17.60 -6.25
N HIS A 187 11.83 -18.45 -5.26
CA HIS A 187 10.79 -19.48 -5.34
C HIS A 187 9.44 -19.05 -4.76
N MET A 188 9.40 -17.93 -3.99
CA MET A 188 8.19 -17.43 -3.35
C MET A 188 7.39 -16.56 -4.32
N PRO A 189 6.04 -16.66 -4.36
CA PRO A 189 5.22 -15.64 -5.02
C PRO A 189 5.44 -14.28 -4.35
N ALA A 190 5.65 -13.25 -5.17
CA ALA A 190 5.85 -11.92 -4.62
C ALA A 190 4.56 -11.34 -4.02
N TYR A 191 3.40 -11.60 -4.64
CA TYR A 191 2.11 -11.16 -4.17
C TYR A 191 1.19 -12.36 -3.87
N ILE A 192 0.66 -12.42 -2.64
CA ILE A 192 -0.19 -13.51 -2.16
C ILE A 192 -1.45 -12.94 -1.53
N ALA A 193 -2.60 -13.57 -1.77
CA ALA A 193 -3.89 -13.22 -1.14
C ALA A 193 -4.40 -14.37 -0.28
N VAL A 194 -4.78 -14.09 0.96
CA VAL A 194 -5.24 -15.06 1.96
C VAL A 194 -6.64 -14.71 2.44
N PRO A 195 -7.62 -15.57 2.31
CA PRO A 195 -7.59 -16.83 1.55
C PRO A 195 -7.64 -16.62 0.04
N LYS A 196 -8.20 -15.51 -0.45
CA LYS A 196 -8.35 -15.17 -1.87
C LYS A 196 -8.30 -13.66 -2.09
N ALA A 197 -8.12 -13.23 -3.33
CA ALA A 197 -8.19 -11.82 -3.71
C ALA A 197 -9.63 -11.30 -3.59
N GLU A 198 -9.76 -10.10 -3.03
CA GLU A 198 -11.04 -9.43 -2.78
C GLU A 198 -11.02 -8.00 -3.36
N ALA A 199 -11.61 -7.04 -2.67
CA ALA A 199 -11.76 -5.65 -3.12
C ALA A 199 -12.55 -5.55 -4.43
N PHE A 200 -13.67 -6.29 -4.50
CA PHE A 200 -14.56 -6.32 -5.67
C PHE A 200 -13.86 -6.75 -6.97
N GLY A 201 -12.80 -7.56 -6.87
CA GLY A 201 -11.99 -8.02 -7.99
C GLY A 201 -10.89 -7.06 -8.42
N TYR A 202 -10.61 -5.99 -7.66
CA TYR A 202 -9.63 -4.98 -8.03
C TYR A 202 -8.21 -5.23 -7.51
N GLN A 203 -7.98 -6.34 -6.81
CA GLN A 203 -6.62 -6.82 -6.49
C GLN A 203 -6.00 -7.54 -7.70
N LYS A 204 -5.85 -6.84 -8.83
CA LYS A 204 -5.42 -7.39 -10.13
C LYS A 204 -4.27 -6.57 -10.73
N SER A 205 -3.54 -7.22 -11.64
CA SER A 205 -2.40 -6.62 -12.36
C SER A 205 -2.79 -5.86 -13.63
N VAL A 206 -3.95 -6.14 -14.19
CA VAL A 206 -4.51 -5.51 -15.40
C VAL A 206 -3.47 -5.51 -16.54
N TYR A 207 -3.05 -4.34 -17.01
CA TYR A 207 -2.10 -4.19 -18.12
C TYR A 207 -0.63 -4.51 -17.73
N LEU A 208 -0.31 -4.77 -16.46
CA LEU A 208 1.02 -5.23 -16.07
C LEU A 208 1.28 -6.69 -16.46
N GLY A 209 0.22 -7.46 -16.74
CA GLY A 209 0.29 -8.87 -17.08
C GLY A 209 -0.04 -9.82 -15.92
N ALA A 210 -0.67 -10.94 -16.23
CA ALA A 210 -1.22 -11.91 -15.25
C ALA A 210 -0.16 -12.50 -14.30
N SER A 211 1.11 -12.47 -14.63
CA SER A 211 2.21 -12.90 -13.76
C SER A 211 2.36 -12.04 -12.49
N PHE A 212 1.77 -10.85 -12.48
CA PHE A 212 1.77 -9.94 -11.34
C PHE A 212 0.46 -9.95 -10.54
N ASP A 213 -0.50 -10.79 -10.90
CA ASP A 213 -1.69 -11.08 -10.10
C ASP A 213 -1.31 -11.74 -8.77
N PRO A 214 -2.11 -11.59 -7.71
CA PRO A 214 -1.88 -12.29 -6.46
C PRO A 214 -2.06 -13.81 -6.64
N PHE A 215 -1.16 -14.57 -6.01
CA PHE A 215 -1.38 -15.99 -5.80
C PHE A 215 -2.43 -16.17 -4.69
N GLU A 216 -3.54 -16.80 -5.02
CA GLU A 216 -4.61 -17.07 -4.05
C GLU A 216 -4.36 -18.38 -3.31
N VAL A 217 -4.38 -18.32 -1.97
CA VAL A 217 -4.22 -19.51 -1.10
C VAL A 217 -5.39 -20.47 -1.28
N GLY A 218 -6.60 -19.96 -1.51
CA GLY A 218 -7.77 -20.71 -1.88
C GLY A 218 -8.42 -21.52 -0.75
N ALA A 219 -7.92 -21.43 0.48
CA ALA A 219 -8.41 -22.15 1.65
C ALA A 219 -8.26 -21.33 2.93
N ASP A 220 -9.15 -21.55 3.90
CA ASP A 220 -9.05 -20.95 5.24
C ASP A 220 -7.91 -21.60 6.05
N PRO A 221 -6.88 -20.83 6.45
CA PRO A 221 -5.76 -21.36 7.26
C PRO A 221 -6.17 -21.90 8.63
N ASN A 222 -7.38 -21.56 9.12
CA ASN A 222 -7.92 -22.09 10.37
C ASN A 222 -8.57 -23.46 10.22
N SER A 223 -8.79 -23.94 9.00
CA SER A 223 -9.42 -25.25 8.79
C SER A 223 -8.52 -26.40 9.27
N LYS A 224 -9.14 -27.47 9.83
CA LYS A 224 -8.41 -28.62 10.38
C LYS A 224 -7.50 -29.33 9.39
N ASN A 225 -7.83 -29.28 8.10
CA ASN A 225 -7.11 -29.93 7.02
C ASN A 225 -6.62 -28.86 6.02
N PHE A 226 -6.12 -27.74 6.54
CA PHE A 226 -5.61 -26.68 5.68
C PHE A 226 -4.55 -27.20 4.72
N LYS A 227 -4.82 -27.06 3.45
CA LYS A 227 -3.90 -27.34 2.33
C LYS A 227 -4.14 -26.30 1.25
N VAL A 228 -3.06 -25.87 0.65
CA VAL A 228 -3.14 -24.99 -0.53
C VAL A 228 -3.34 -25.85 -1.77
N PRO A 229 -4.51 -25.79 -2.43
CA PRO A 229 -4.86 -26.72 -3.52
C PRO A 229 -3.83 -26.78 -4.64
N ASN A 230 -3.24 -25.63 -4.97
CA ASN A 230 -2.31 -25.49 -6.09
C ASN A 230 -0.85 -25.82 -5.75
N LEU A 231 -0.54 -26.14 -4.48
CA LEU A 231 0.80 -26.56 -4.03
C LEU A 231 0.88 -28.09 -3.80
N ALA A 232 -0.22 -28.81 -3.87
CA ALA A 232 -0.23 -30.25 -3.78
C ALA A 232 0.15 -30.85 -5.13
N LEU A 233 1.11 -31.78 -5.14
CA LEU A 233 1.38 -32.59 -6.33
C LEU A 233 0.13 -33.45 -6.62
N PRO A 234 -0.36 -33.50 -7.86
CA PRO A 234 -1.40 -34.45 -8.24
C PRO A 234 -1.00 -35.87 -7.83
N GLY A 235 -1.97 -36.66 -7.31
CA GLY A 235 -1.71 -37.99 -6.80
C GLY A 235 -0.93 -38.85 -7.81
N GLY A 236 0.15 -39.47 -7.37
CA GLY A 236 1.01 -40.33 -8.18
C GLY A 236 2.15 -39.63 -8.93
N LEU A 237 2.30 -38.29 -8.81
CA LEU A 237 3.44 -37.57 -9.35
C LEU A 237 4.53 -37.38 -8.29
N GLU A 238 5.69 -37.99 -8.49
CA GLU A 238 6.89 -37.74 -7.70
C GLU A 238 7.60 -36.46 -8.15
N LEU A 239 8.18 -35.71 -7.21
CA LEU A 239 8.98 -34.50 -7.47
C LEU A 239 10.08 -34.73 -8.54
N ALA A 240 10.69 -35.92 -8.55
CA ALA A 240 11.68 -36.29 -9.53
C ALA A 240 11.10 -36.31 -10.97
N ASN A 241 9.85 -36.77 -11.13
CA ASN A 241 9.19 -36.84 -12.41
C ASN A 241 8.76 -35.44 -12.88
N VAL A 242 8.36 -34.56 -11.96
CA VAL A 242 8.02 -33.16 -12.25
C VAL A 242 9.27 -32.41 -12.73
N ARG A 243 10.43 -32.60 -12.07
CA ARG A 243 11.71 -31.99 -12.48
C ARG A 243 12.15 -32.47 -13.85
N LYS A 244 12.10 -33.78 -14.13
CA LYS A 244 12.40 -34.34 -15.45
C LYS A 244 11.50 -33.79 -16.57
N ARG A 245 10.20 -33.60 -16.24
CA ARG A 245 9.25 -33.01 -17.18
C ARG A 245 9.54 -31.55 -17.47
N ARG A 246 9.97 -30.77 -16.48
CA ARG A 246 10.45 -29.39 -16.66
C ARG A 246 11.64 -29.34 -17.60
N ASP A 247 12.66 -30.16 -17.35
CA ASP A 247 13.90 -30.16 -18.15
C ASP A 247 13.62 -30.58 -19.63
N LEU A 248 12.65 -31.45 -19.86
CA LEU A 248 12.14 -31.78 -21.18
C LEU A 248 11.41 -30.61 -21.83
N LEU A 249 10.46 -29.94 -21.08
CA LEU A 249 9.74 -28.78 -21.59
C LEU A 249 10.69 -27.62 -21.93
N THR A 250 11.67 -27.32 -21.10
CA THR A 250 12.66 -26.26 -21.36
C THR A 250 13.46 -26.53 -22.66
N ARG A 251 13.72 -27.80 -22.96
CA ARG A 251 14.40 -28.19 -24.24
C ARG A 251 13.50 -28.05 -25.45
N PHE A 252 12.19 -28.26 -25.30
CA PHE A 252 11.20 -28.07 -26.37
C PHE A 252 10.82 -26.60 -26.57
N ASP A 253 10.77 -25.79 -25.50
CA ASP A 253 10.42 -24.36 -25.55
C ASP A 253 11.53 -23.51 -26.18
N SER A 254 12.82 -23.95 -26.11
CA SER A 254 13.89 -23.30 -26.85
C SER A 254 13.69 -23.34 -28.37
N LEU A 255 12.99 -24.36 -28.87
CA LEU A 255 12.63 -24.51 -30.29
C LEU A 255 11.40 -23.67 -30.69
N ARG A 256 10.56 -23.29 -29.74
CA ARG A 256 9.32 -22.50 -29.99
C ARG A 256 9.49 -20.98 -29.88
N ARG A 257 10.50 -20.50 -29.14
CA ARG A 257 10.75 -19.06 -28.95
C ARG A 257 11.02 -18.29 -30.22
N ASP A 258 11.55 -18.96 -31.25
CA ASP A 258 11.79 -18.33 -32.55
C ASP A 258 10.51 -17.99 -33.33
N ILE A 259 9.32 -18.36 -32.83
CA ILE A 259 8.05 -18.21 -33.53
C ILE A 259 7.10 -17.22 -32.81
N ASP A 260 7.30 -16.94 -31.51
CA ASP A 260 6.40 -16.06 -30.74
C ASP A 260 6.78 -14.57 -30.87
N ARG A 261 6.10 -13.87 -31.78
CA ARG A 261 6.22 -12.42 -31.97
C ARG A 261 5.38 -11.58 -31.01
N THR A 262 4.56 -12.18 -30.15
CA THR A 262 3.55 -11.45 -29.34
C THR A 262 3.87 -11.38 -27.87
N GLY A 263 4.85 -12.15 -27.36
CA GLY A 263 5.23 -12.19 -25.94
C GLY A 263 4.17 -12.82 -25.02
N VAL A 264 3.04 -13.29 -25.56
CA VAL A 264 1.97 -13.95 -24.78
C VAL A 264 2.44 -15.30 -24.25
N MET A 265 3.24 -16.01 -25.03
CA MET A 265 3.80 -17.31 -24.62
C MET A 265 4.86 -17.14 -23.51
N ASP A 266 5.67 -16.11 -23.58
CA ASP A 266 6.67 -15.81 -22.52
C ASP A 266 5.98 -15.54 -21.16
N GLY A 267 4.84 -14.85 -21.14
CA GLY A 267 4.04 -14.62 -19.94
C GLY A 267 3.45 -15.92 -19.38
N LEU A 268 2.95 -16.80 -20.24
CA LEU A 268 2.37 -18.09 -19.86
C LEU A 268 3.45 -19.06 -19.34
N ASP A 269 4.62 -19.06 -19.96
CA ASP A 269 5.74 -19.91 -19.57
C ASP A 269 6.38 -19.42 -18.26
N ALA A 270 6.48 -18.12 -18.03
CA ALA A 270 6.88 -17.54 -16.75
C ALA A 270 5.92 -17.94 -15.63
N PHE A 271 4.61 -17.91 -15.88
CA PHE A 271 3.60 -18.35 -14.91
C PHE A 271 3.69 -19.84 -14.59
N LYS A 272 3.85 -20.70 -15.61
CA LYS A 272 4.03 -22.16 -15.44
C LYS A 272 5.34 -22.47 -14.70
N SER A 273 6.43 -21.80 -15.04
CA SER A 273 7.72 -21.96 -14.36
C SER A 273 7.60 -21.59 -12.89
N LYS A 274 6.98 -20.45 -12.57
CA LYS A 274 6.75 -20.01 -11.21
C LYS A 274 5.90 -20.98 -10.41
N ALA A 275 4.79 -21.48 -10.99
CA ALA A 275 3.94 -22.49 -10.36
C ALA A 275 4.72 -23.77 -10.06
N LEU A 276 5.59 -24.19 -10.98
CA LEU A 276 6.41 -25.37 -10.81
C LEU A 276 7.50 -25.17 -9.72
N GLU A 277 8.14 -24.02 -9.69
CA GLU A 277 9.11 -23.63 -8.67
C GLU A 277 8.47 -23.64 -7.27
N MET A 278 7.24 -23.13 -7.15
CA MET A 278 6.49 -23.15 -5.90
C MET A 278 6.21 -24.58 -5.41
N VAL A 279 5.76 -25.46 -6.32
CA VAL A 279 5.46 -26.86 -5.99
C VAL A 279 6.73 -27.64 -5.61
N THR A 280 7.88 -27.32 -6.21
CA THR A 280 9.15 -28.00 -6.01
C THR A 280 9.99 -27.38 -4.88
N GLY A 281 9.70 -26.16 -4.44
CA GLY A 281 10.42 -25.47 -3.37
C GLY A 281 10.03 -25.97 -1.98
N GLU A 282 10.94 -26.64 -1.27
CA GLU A 282 10.70 -27.13 0.09
C GLU A 282 10.43 -25.99 1.06
N GLU A 283 11.18 -24.88 0.96
CA GLU A 283 11.02 -23.69 1.80
C GLU A 283 9.66 -23.05 1.60
N VAL A 284 9.18 -22.97 0.35
CA VAL A 284 7.85 -22.44 0.04
C VAL A 284 6.76 -23.29 0.69
N ARG A 285 6.84 -24.62 0.54
CA ARG A 285 5.86 -25.53 1.14
C ARG A 285 5.84 -25.39 2.66
N LYS A 286 7.02 -25.35 3.31
CA LYS A 286 7.16 -25.14 4.76
C LYS A 286 6.53 -23.82 5.20
N ALA A 287 6.61 -22.76 4.42
CA ALA A 287 5.98 -21.47 4.74
C ALA A 287 4.46 -21.58 4.86
N PHE A 288 3.82 -22.44 4.05
CA PHE A 288 2.39 -22.69 4.12
C PHE A 288 1.98 -23.72 5.18
N GLU A 289 2.90 -24.46 5.78
CA GLU A 289 2.63 -25.46 6.83
C GLU A 289 2.38 -24.78 8.19
N ILE A 290 1.22 -24.12 8.33
CA ILE A 290 0.85 -23.38 9.54
C ILE A 290 0.79 -24.27 10.80
N ASP A 291 0.53 -25.56 10.64
CA ASP A 291 0.49 -26.54 11.72
C ASP A 291 1.87 -26.82 12.34
N SER A 292 2.96 -26.38 11.69
CA SER A 292 4.30 -26.42 12.26
C SER A 292 4.56 -25.37 13.34
N GLU A 293 3.68 -24.36 13.47
CA GLU A 293 3.77 -23.34 14.49
C GLU A 293 3.30 -23.87 15.87
N PRO A 294 3.93 -23.43 16.97
CA PRO A 294 3.50 -23.80 18.31
C PRO A 294 2.02 -23.47 18.56
N ASP A 295 1.30 -24.38 19.20
CA ASP A 295 -0.12 -24.20 19.48
C ASP A 295 -0.41 -22.91 20.29
N ALA A 296 0.44 -22.59 21.26
CA ALA A 296 0.36 -21.36 22.04
C ALA A 296 0.40 -20.10 21.16
N LEU A 297 1.25 -20.06 20.13
CA LEU A 297 1.32 -18.95 19.20
C LEU A 297 0.06 -18.88 18.33
N ARG A 298 -0.40 -20.01 17.82
CA ARG A 298 -1.64 -20.10 17.05
C ARG A 298 -2.86 -19.62 17.85
N VAL A 299 -2.93 -19.95 19.14
CA VAL A 299 -3.96 -19.46 20.06
C VAL A 299 -3.81 -17.96 20.32
N ARG A 300 -2.57 -17.46 20.48
CA ARG A 300 -2.32 -16.02 20.66
C ARG A 300 -2.84 -15.18 19.47
N TYR A 301 -2.64 -15.64 18.22
CA TYR A 301 -3.22 -15.03 17.01
C TYR A 301 -4.74 -15.16 16.95
N GLY A 302 -5.30 -16.18 17.60
CA GLY A 302 -6.71 -16.55 17.54
C GLY A 302 -6.97 -17.72 16.58
N ARG A 303 -7.72 -18.74 17.08
CA ARG A 303 -8.15 -19.90 16.30
C ARG A 303 -9.39 -19.57 15.47
N HIS A 304 -9.25 -18.61 14.58
CA HIS A 304 -10.24 -18.14 13.62
C HIS A 304 -9.55 -17.68 12.35
N GLN A 305 -10.31 -17.51 11.26
CA GLN A 305 -9.77 -17.17 9.94
C GLN A 305 -8.82 -15.98 9.97
N TYR A 306 -9.15 -14.86 10.63
CA TYR A 306 -8.32 -13.65 10.63
C TYR A 306 -6.96 -13.91 11.31
N GLY A 307 -6.97 -14.53 12.49
CA GLY A 307 -5.75 -14.81 13.23
C GLY A 307 -4.82 -15.77 12.49
N GLN A 308 -5.38 -16.87 11.97
CA GLN A 308 -4.56 -17.85 11.26
C GLN A 308 -4.10 -17.33 9.89
N SER A 309 -4.88 -16.46 9.22
CA SER A 309 -4.43 -15.77 8.01
C SER A 309 -3.32 -14.76 8.29
N ALA A 310 -3.38 -14.04 9.40
CA ALA A 310 -2.32 -13.13 9.83
C ALA A 310 -1.01 -13.88 10.18
N LEU A 311 -1.12 -15.01 10.89
CA LEU A 311 0.02 -15.89 11.16
C LEU A 311 0.62 -16.45 9.88
N LEU A 312 -0.22 -16.88 8.93
CA LEU A 312 0.27 -17.34 7.63
C LEU A 312 0.96 -16.18 6.87
N ALA A 313 0.40 -14.96 6.90
CA ALA A 313 1.00 -13.79 6.27
C ALA A 313 2.41 -13.49 6.83
N ARG A 314 2.61 -13.57 8.16
CA ARG A 314 3.93 -13.44 8.79
C ARG A 314 4.89 -14.48 8.26
N ARG A 315 4.50 -15.77 8.21
CA ARG A 315 5.31 -16.86 7.69
C ARG A 315 5.71 -16.65 6.23
N LEU A 316 4.78 -16.18 5.41
CA LEU A 316 5.01 -15.95 3.99
C LEU A 316 5.99 -14.78 3.76
N VAL A 317 5.88 -13.67 4.50
CA VAL A 317 6.87 -12.59 4.38
C VAL A 317 8.23 -12.98 4.95
N GLU A 318 8.27 -13.79 6.02
CA GLU A 318 9.51 -14.38 6.56
C GLU A 318 10.21 -15.22 5.49
N ALA A 319 9.45 -16.02 4.72
CA ALA A 319 9.95 -16.86 3.63
C ALA A 319 10.20 -16.07 2.31
N GLY A 320 9.97 -14.77 2.28
CA GLY A 320 10.37 -13.90 1.17
C GLY A 320 9.25 -13.40 0.27
N ALA A 321 7.97 -13.58 0.63
CA ALA A 321 6.90 -12.87 -0.07
C ALA A 321 7.04 -11.35 0.09
N ARG A 322 6.70 -10.60 -0.97
CA ARG A 322 6.79 -9.14 -0.95
C ARG A 322 5.51 -8.49 -0.42
N VAL A 323 4.36 -8.96 -0.86
CA VAL A 323 3.04 -8.47 -0.47
C VAL A 323 2.16 -9.64 -0.08
N VAL A 324 1.52 -9.56 1.10
CA VAL A 324 0.49 -10.52 1.50
C VAL A 324 -0.76 -9.76 1.93
N THR A 325 -1.86 -9.97 1.23
CA THR A 325 -3.15 -9.41 1.62
C THR A 325 -3.97 -10.43 2.41
N VAL A 326 -4.36 -10.06 3.61
CA VAL A 326 -5.28 -10.78 4.49
C VAL A 326 -6.66 -10.15 4.34
N ASN A 327 -7.59 -10.88 3.76
CA ASN A 327 -8.97 -10.43 3.61
C ASN A 327 -9.79 -10.83 4.83
N THR A 328 -10.37 -9.83 5.54
CA THR A 328 -10.97 -9.97 6.87
C THR A 328 -12.50 -9.88 6.84
N GLY A 329 -13.14 -10.72 6.04
CA GLY A 329 -14.60 -10.80 6.01
C GLY A 329 -15.28 -9.59 5.33
N TYR A 330 -16.57 -9.46 5.59
CA TYR A 330 -17.42 -8.45 4.98
C TYR A 330 -17.96 -7.48 6.04
N TRP A 331 -17.63 -6.19 5.91
CA TRP A 331 -17.89 -5.15 6.89
C TRP A 331 -19.03 -4.20 6.50
N ASP A 332 -19.83 -4.57 5.52
CA ASP A 332 -20.93 -3.74 4.98
C ASP A 332 -22.21 -3.90 5.80
N HIS A 333 -22.25 -3.27 6.98
CA HIS A 333 -23.32 -3.43 7.95
C HIS A 333 -24.33 -2.29 7.93
N HIS A 334 -25.24 -2.32 6.95
CA HIS A 334 -26.37 -1.39 6.84
C HIS A 334 -27.47 -1.62 7.88
N ASN A 335 -27.46 -2.79 8.51
CA ASN A 335 -28.39 -3.20 9.55
C ASN A 335 -27.59 -3.75 10.73
N ASP A 336 -28.09 -3.57 11.95
CA ASP A 336 -27.54 -4.20 13.15
C ASP A 336 -26.02 -4.13 13.26
N VAL A 337 -25.44 -2.93 13.04
CA VAL A 337 -23.98 -2.74 12.93
C VAL A 337 -23.23 -3.30 14.13
N HIS A 338 -23.72 -3.09 15.36
CA HIS A 338 -23.00 -3.52 16.56
C HIS A 338 -23.01 -5.04 16.78
N PRO A 339 -24.14 -5.78 16.65
CA PRO A 339 -24.12 -7.23 16.65
C PRO A 339 -23.19 -7.84 15.61
N ASN A 340 -23.11 -7.25 14.42
CA ASN A 340 -22.19 -7.68 13.39
C ASN A 340 -20.72 -7.37 13.76
N LEU A 341 -20.44 -6.19 14.28
CA LEU A 341 -19.10 -5.80 14.72
C LEU A 341 -18.56 -6.70 15.86
N GLU A 342 -19.44 -7.23 16.74
CA GLU A 342 -19.03 -8.20 17.77
C GLU A 342 -18.40 -9.49 17.17
N GLN A 343 -18.76 -9.84 15.95
CA GLN A 343 -18.19 -11.00 15.25
C GLN A 343 -16.85 -10.70 14.57
N HIS A 344 -16.58 -9.42 14.25
CA HIS A 344 -15.42 -9.01 13.46
C HIS A 344 -14.33 -8.32 14.27
N LEU A 345 -14.69 -7.45 15.24
CA LEU A 345 -13.73 -6.64 15.97
C LEU A 345 -12.79 -7.48 16.86
N PRO A 346 -13.25 -8.42 17.70
CA PRO A 346 -12.34 -9.20 18.53
C PRO A 346 -11.37 -10.08 17.72
N PRO A 347 -11.80 -10.74 16.62
CA PRO A 347 -10.88 -11.42 15.72
C PRO A 347 -9.84 -10.51 15.08
N LEU A 348 -10.22 -9.32 14.62
CA LEU A 348 -9.29 -8.36 14.03
C LEU A 348 -8.31 -7.81 15.07
N ASP A 349 -8.80 -7.51 16.28
CA ASP A 349 -7.97 -7.05 17.40
C ASP A 349 -6.88 -8.07 17.73
N ALA A 350 -7.26 -9.35 17.90
CA ALA A 350 -6.33 -10.42 18.18
C ALA A 350 -5.30 -10.62 17.05
N ALA A 351 -5.76 -10.64 15.81
CA ALA A 351 -4.91 -10.86 14.65
C ALA A 351 -3.87 -9.76 14.45
N MET A 352 -4.30 -8.48 14.47
CA MET A 352 -3.41 -7.34 14.25
C MET A 352 -2.43 -7.12 15.40
N ALA A 353 -2.93 -7.12 16.63
CA ALA A 353 -2.07 -6.89 17.80
C ALA A 353 -1.00 -7.98 17.90
N THR A 354 -1.39 -9.26 17.77
CA THR A 354 -0.43 -10.38 17.85
C THR A 354 0.55 -10.35 16.68
N LEU A 355 0.11 -9.97 15.48
CA LEU A 355 1.02 -9.82 14.33
C LEU A 355 2.12 -8.76 14.61
N LEU A 356 1.73 -7.60 15.13
CA LEU A 356 2.70 -6.54 15.46
C LEU A 356 3.67 -6.96 16.57
N GLU A 357 3.17 -7.64 17.61
CA GLU A 357 4.00 -8.19 18.67
C GLU A 357 4.97 -9.28 18.13
N ASP A 358 4.49 -10.24 17.32
CA ASP A 358 5.30 -11.34 16.77
C ASP A 358 6.36 -10.82 15.77
N LEU A 359 6.01 -9.82 14.95
CA LEU A 359 6.97 -9.15 14.06
C LEU A 359 8.06 -8.41 14.85
N ASP A 360 7.70 -7.73 15.94
CA ASP A 360 8.62 -6.99 16.80
C ASP A 360 9.55 -7.96 17.55
N GLU A 361 8.97 -8.99 18.19
CA GLU A 361 9.71 -10.05 18.91
C GLU A 361 10.74 -10.76 18.00
N ARG A 362 10.46 -10.86 16.69
CA ARG A 362 11.37 -11.46 15.69
C ARG A 362 12.32 -10.48 15.04
N GLY A 363 12.26 -9.19 15.36
CA GLY A 363 13.05 -8.15 14.69
C GLY A 363 12.67 -7.95 13.21
N MET A 364 11.44 -8.28 12.84
CA MET A 364 10.92 -8.16 11.48
C MET A 364 10.10 -6.88 11.25
N LEU A 365 9.68 -6.20 12.34
CA LEU A 365 8.74 -5.08 12.25
C LEU A 365 9.29 -3.91 11.42
N ASP A 366 10.58 -3.59 11.55
CA ASP A 366 11.22 -2.51 10.78
C ASP A 366 11.24 -2.76 9.27
N ASN A 367 11.22 -4.03 8.87
CA ASN A 367 11.23 -4.44 7.48
C ASN A 367 9.87 -4.98 6.98
N THR A 368 8.83 -4.88 7.80
CA THR A 368 7.48 -5.32 7.41
C THR A 368 6.49 -4.20 7.65
N LEU A 369 6.05 -3.55 6.57
CA LEU A 369 4.96 -2.58 6.62
C LEU A 369 3.64 -3.33 6.81
N VAL A 370 2.84 -2.91 7.78
CA VAL A 370 1.47 -3.40 8.00
C VAL A 370 0.49 -2.29 7.68
N TYR A 371 -0.48 -2.56 6.85
CA TYR A 371 -1.51 -1.62 6.41
C TYR A 371 -2.90 -2.20 6.65
N CYS A 372 -3.82 -1.45 7.24
CA CYS A 372 -5.20 -1.86 7.41
C CYS A 372 -6.16 -0.78 6.91
N ALA A 373 -6.99 -1.13 5.95
CA ALA A 373 -8.01 -0.26 5.37
C ALA A 373 -9.10 -1.06 4.64
N GLY A 374 -10.22 -0.42 4.41
CA GLY A 374 -11.24 -0.79 3.45
C GLY A 374 -11.38 0.28 2.37
N GLU A 375 -12.45 0.20 1.60
CA GLU A 375 -12.71 1.14 0.51
C GLU A 375 -13.23 2.51 0.97
N PHE A 376 -13.85 2.58 2.14
CA PHE A 376 -14.34 3.80 2.82
C PHE A 376 -14.67 3.49 4.30
N GLY A 377 -15.21 4.46 5.00
CA GLY A 377 -15.75 4.32 6.36
C GLY A 377 -17.28 4.16 6.38
N ARG A 378 -17.89 4.43 7.55
CA ARG A 378 -19.32 4.33 7.76
C ARG A 378 -19.92 5.64 8.26
N THR A 379 -21.22 5.86 7.97
CA THR A 379 -21.91 7.09 8.39
C THR A 379 -21.75 7.32 9.89
N PRO A 380 -21.48 8.57 10.29
CA PRO A 380 -21.45 8.94 11.69
C PRO A 380 -22.79 8.66 12.40
N LEU A 381 -23.90 8.98 11.75
CA LEU A 381 -25.24 8.73 12.26
C LEU A 381 -25.63 7.27 12.03
N ILE A 382 -26.08 6.62 13.09
CA ILE A 382 -26.70 5.29 13.02
C ILE A 382 -28.07 5.44 12.34
N ASN A 383 -28.33 4.65 11.33
CA ASN A 383 -29.56 4.73 10.54
C ASN A 383 -30.77 4.07 11.25
N GLY A 384 -31.96 4.16 10.65
CA GLY A 384 -33.21 3.63 11.22
C GLY A 384 -33.27 2.09 11.35
N HIS A 385 -32.29 1.37 10.81
CA HIS A 385 -32.12 -0.09 10.90
C HIS A 385 -30.99 -0.48 11.86
N ALA A 386 -30.59 0.42 12.76
CA ALA A 386 -29.46 0.24 13.67
C ALA A 386 -28.15 -0.08 12.95
N GLY A 387 -28.00 0.33 11.70
CA GLY A 387 -26.84 0.16 10.84
C GLY A 387 -26.09 1.45 10.60
N ARG A 388 -25.02 1.36 9.82
CA ARG A 388 -24.30 2.53 9.29
C ARG A 388 -24.11 2.36 7.78
N ASP A 389 -24.46 3.38 7.01
CA ASP A 389 -24.35 3.40 5.57
C ASP A 389 -22.91 3.76 5.13
N HIS A 390 -22.67 3.80 3.82
CA HIS A 390 -21.35 4.13 3.26
C HIS A 390 -20.97 5.57 3.56
N TRP A 391 -19.69 5.81 3.91
CA TRP A 391 -19.19 7.15 4.20
C TRP A 391 -17.75 7.31 3.74
N SER A 392 -17.58 8.02 2.65
CA SER A 392 -16.26 8.30 2.06
C SER A 392 -15.69 9.67 2.45
N ASN A 393 -16.50 10.55 3.06
CA ASN A 393 -16.11 11.93 3.37
C ASN A 393 -15.02 12.02 4.45
N CYS A 394 -14.93 11.02 5.33
CA CYS A 394 -13.87 10.91 6.33
C CYS A 394 -13.84 9.50 6.91
N PHE A 395 -12.68 8.85 6.85
CA PHE A 395 -12.48 7.54 7.46
C PHE A 395 -11.02 7.34 7.90
N THR A 396 -10.77 6.27 8.64
CA THR A 396 -9.46 6.00 9.24
C THR A 396 -8.77 4.83 8.55
N VAL A 397 -7.49 4.99 8.26
CA VAL A 397 -6.60 3.89 7.89
C VAL A 397 -5.46 3.78 8.90
N MET A 398 -4.88 2.60 9.05
CA MET A 398 -3.78 2.33 9.97
C MET A 398 -2.57 1.83 9.21
N LEU A 399 -1.39 2.30 9.65
CA LEU A 399 -0.09 1.82 9.19
C LEU A 399 0.78 1.49 10.40
N ALA A 400 1.66 0.49 10.26
CA ALA A 400 2.62 0.14 11.32
C ALA A 400 3.86 -0.51 10.70
N GLY A 401 5.00 -0.44 11.39
CA GLY A 401 6.25 -1.05 10.94
C GLY A 401 6.75 -0.51 9.61
N GLY A 402 7.72 -1.17 9.01
CA GLY A 402 8.29 -0.79 7.71
C GLY A 402 8.88 0.62 7.67
N GLY A 403 9.25 1.22 8.82
CA GLY A 403 9.74 2.59 8.94
C GLY A 403 8.64 3.64 9.18
N ILE A 404 7.40 3.20 9.44
CA ILE A 404 6.33 4.09 9.93
C ILE A 404 6.57 4.39 11.41
N VAL A 405 6.48 5.67 11.76
CA VAL A 405 6.58 6.12 13.17
C VAL A 405 5.24 5.86 13.86
N GLY A 406 5.21 4.83 14.70
CA GLY A 406 4.03 4.46 15.48
C GLY A 406 3.65 5.46 16.58
N GLY A 407 2.50 5.25 17.20
CA GLY A 407 1.97 6.12 18.26
C GLY A 407 1.45 7.47 17.74
N ARG A 408 1.36 7.67 16.44
CA ARG A 408 0.93 8.94 15.83
C ARG A 408 -0.50 8.87 15.31
N THR A 409 -1.18 10.01 15.44
CA THR A 409 -2.46 10.26 14.78
C THR A 409 -2.29 11.45 13.85
N VAL A 410 -2.53 11.25 12.55
CA VAL A 410 -2.47 12.29 11.52
C VAL A 410 -3.88 12.66 11.09
N GLY A 411 -4.13 13.95 11.06
CA GLY A 411 -5.43 14.51 10.71
C GLY A 411 -6.51 14.32 11.78
N ALA A 412 -7.60 15.01 11.60
CA ALA A 412 -8.77 14.97 12.47
C ALA A 412 -10.05 15.01 11.66
N SER A 413 -11.06 14.30 12.11
CA SER A 413 -12.43 14.44 11.65
C SER A 413 -13.19 15.48 12.48
N GLU A 414 -14.27 16.03 11.93
CA GLU A 414 -15.17 16.94 12.61
C GLU A 414 -15.73 16.37 13.92
N ARG A 415 -16.37 17.22 14.71
CA ARG A 415 -16.90 16.90 16.05
C ARG A 415 -17.70 15.59 16.09
N HIS A 416 -18.52 15.33 15.07
CA HIS A 416 -19.32 14.11 14.96
C HIS A 416 -18.81 13.13 13.90
N GLY A 417 -17.64 13.39 13.30
CA GLY A 417 -17.02 12.52 12.29
C GLY A 417 -17.61 12.65 10.88
N GLY A 418 -18.35 13.75 10.60
CA GLY A 418 -19.04 13.96 9.32
C GLY A 418 -18.11 14.28 8.16
N GLY A 419 -17.02 14.99 8.40
CA GLY A 419 -16.05 15.40 7.40
C GLY A 419 -14.66 15.48 7.98
N VAL A 420 -13.70 15.83 7.14
CA VAL A 420 -12.31 16.11 7.54
C VAL A 420 -12.25 17.53 8.13
N LEU A 421 -11.69 17.63 9.33
CA LEU A 421 -11.44 18.91 10.02
C LEU A 421 -10.02 19.41 9.74
N GLU A 422 -9.03 18.51 9.82
CA GLU A 422 -7.60 18.87 9.70
C GLU A 422 -6.85 17.86 8.84
N ARG A 423 -5.87 18.34 8.10
CA ARG A 423 -4.89 17.54 7.37
C ARG A 423 -5.57 16.51 6.43
N PRO A 424 -6.35 16.93 5.44
CA PRO A 424 -6.99 16.02 4.49
C PRO A 424 -5.93 15.11 3.81
N SER A 425 -6.25 13.84 3.68
CA SER A 425 -5.43 12.84 3.03
C SER A 425 -6.27 12.07 2.01
N SER A 426 -5.75 11.91 0.80
CA SER A 426 -6.40 11.15 -0.27
C SER A 426 -5.93 9.69 -0.31
N PRO A 427 -6.63 8.79 -1.01
CA PRO A 427 -6.12 7.46 -1.33
C PRO A 427 -4.73 7.48 -1.98
N LEU A 428 -4.46 8.49 -2.84
CA LEU A 428 -3.17 8.63 -3.49
C LEU A 428 -2.05 8.93 -2.48
N ASP A 429 -2.31 9.74 -1.45
CA ASP A 429 -1.30 10.06 -0.42
C ASP A 429 -0.95 8.81 0.42
N VAL A 430 -1.96 7.98 0.71
CA VAL A 430 -1.76 6.70 1.39
C VAL A 430 -0.90 5.77 0.53
N LEU A 431 -1.21 5.63 -0.76
CA LEU A 431 -0.43 4.80 -1.69
C LEU A 431 0.98 5.35 -1.90
N ALA A 432 1.14 6.68 -2.03
CA ALA A 432 2.45 7.33 -2.11
C ALA A 432 3.30 7.02 -0.86
N THR A 433 2.69 7.01 0.33
CA THR A 433 3.35 6.63 1.58
C THR A 433 3.82 5.17 1.54
N ILE A 434 2.95 4.26 1.11
CA ILE A 434 3.28 2.83 0.96
C ILE A 434 4.43 2.65 -0.04
N TYR A 435 4.34 3.23 -1.24
CA TYR A 435 5.39 3.12 -2.25
C TYR A 435 6.73 3.69 -1.78
N ASN A 436 6.71 4.86 -1.15
CA ASN A 436 7.91 5.46 -0.59
C ASN A 436 8.56 4.56 0.47
N GLN A 437 7.77 3.99 1.41
CA GLN A 437 8.30 3.06 2.40
C GLN A 437 8.87 1.79 1.78
N MET A 438 8.26 1.28 0.72
CA MET A 438 8.76 0.13 -0.03
C MET A 438 10.00 0.44 -0.88
N GLY A 439 10.35 1.71 -1.05
CA GLY A 439 11.49 2.16 -1.86
C GLY A 439 11.18 2.25 -3.35
N ILE A 440 9.92 2.41 -3.72
CA ILE A 440 9.49 2.57 -5.11
C ILE A 440 9.42 4.06 -5.44
N ALA A 441 10.11 4.48 -6.49
CA ALA A 441 10.10 5.85 -6.98
C ALA A 441 8.68 6.27 -7.38
N LEU A 442 8.21 7.40 -6.85
CA LEU A 442 6.85 7.89 -7.11
C LEU A 442 6.64 8.36 -8.56
N GLY A 443 7.74 8.72 -9.25
CA GLY A 443 7.76 9.04 -10.67
C GLY A 443 7.61 7.82 -11.60
N THR A 444 7.49 6.60 -11.06
CA THR A 444 7.36 5.38 -11.87
C THR A 444 6.08 5.39 -12.71
N HIS A 445 6.22 4.99 -13.98
CA HIS A 445 5.12 4.84 -14.93
C HIS A 445 5.17 3.45 -15.56
N TYR A 446 4.00 2.92 -15.89
CA TYR A 446 3.86 1.71 -16.71
C TYR A 446 2.96 2.01 -17.90
N GLU A 447 3.25 1.38 -19.03
CA GLU A 447 2.41 1.52 -20.21
C GLU A 447 1.09 0.76 -20.06
N ASP A 448 -0.02 1.41 -20.41
CA ASP A 448 -1.33 0.75 -20.50
C ASP A 448 -1.43 -0.09 -21.79
N ALA A 449 -2.56 -0.76 -21.98
CA ALA A 449 -2.80 -1.59 -23.17
C ALA A 449 -2.72 -0.84 -24.52
N SER A 450 -2.74 0.50 -24.50
CA SER A 450 -2.59 1.37 -25.69
C SER A 450 -1.18 1.96 -25.82
N GLY A 451 -0.23 1.57 -24.95
CA GLY A 451 1.14 2.07 -24.94
C GLY A 451 1.30 3.46 -24.33
N ARG A 452 0.30 3.95 -23.59
CA ARG A 452 0.39 5.26 -22.90
C ARG A 452 1.02 5.08 -21.52
N PRO A 453 1.99 5.93 -21.14
CA PRO A 453 2.54 5.91 -19.79
C PRO A 453 1.49 6.35 -18.76
N VAL A 454 1.28 5.51 -17.74
CA VAL A 454 0.36 5.75 -16.62
C VAL A 454 1.18 5.77 -15.33
N SER A 455 1.07 6.85 -14.56
CA SER A 455 1.73 6.97 -13.25
C SER A 455 1.19 5.94 -12.27
N ILE A 456 2.03 5.46 -11.35
CA ILE A 456 1.57 4.55 -10.30
C ILE A 456 0.75 5.25 -9.19
N VAL A 457 0.91 6.58 -9.03
CA VAL A 457 0.30 7.31 -7.91
C VAL A 457 -0.17 8.73 -8.25
N GLY A 458 -0.08 9.14 -9.52
CA GLY A 458 -0.54 10.45 -9.97
C GLY A 458 0.08 11.61 -9.16
N SER A 459 -0.77 12.43 -8.51
CA SER A 459 -0.35 13.59 -7.72
C SER A 459 -0.18 13.29 -6.21
N GLY A 460 -0.28 12.01 -5.80
CA GLY A 460 -0.17 11.60 -4.39
C GLY A 460 1.19 11.97 -3.79
N ARG A 461 1.18 12.36 -2.52
CA ARG A 461 2.38 12.73 -1.76
C ARG A 461 2.46 11.92 -0.49
N PRO A 462 3.64 11.43 -0.09
CA PRO A 462 3.79 10.74 1.18
C PRO A 462 3.31 11.60 2.36
N ILE A 463 2.69 10.94 3.32
CA ILE A 463 2.26 11.56 4.57
C ILE A 463 3.50 11.65 5.48
N HIS A 464 4.22 12.76 5.38
CA HIS A 464 5.52 12.96 6.03
C HIS A 464 5.49 12.82 7.55
N GLU A 465 4.36 13.06 8.17
CA GLU A 465 4.19 12.89 9.61
C GLU A 465 4.34 11.43 10.06
N LEU A 466 4.29 10.49 9.14
CA LEU A 466 4.40 9.04 9.39
C LEU A 466 5.81 8.48 9.18
N THR A 467 6.73 9.25 8.60
CA THR A 467 8.04 8.77 8.13
C THR A 467 9.21 9.51 8.74
#